data_669479fad8f2ba9a2dac6dac1ad27d01
#
_entry.id   669479fad8f2ba9a2dac6dac1ad27d01
#
_cell.length_a   1.000
_cell.length_b   1.000
_cell.length_c   1.000
_cell.angle_alpha   90.00
_cell.angle_beta   90.00
_cell.angle_gamma   90.00
#
_symmetry.space_group_name_H-M   'P 1'
#
loop_
_entity.id
_entity.type
_entity.pdbx_description
1 polymer ?
#
loop_
_entity_poly.entity_id
_entity_poly.type
_entity_poly.pdbx_seq_one_letter_code
_entity_poly.pdbx_strand_id
1 'polypeptide(L)'
;MKKLGLISAALFAVSSFSANAVEPKEDVHAGDYKWMQFNLMHTIDQKPHNVDEGYKDTYLEMEFGGRSGYFDFYGYVDVFDITNSSSSTKHETGGMFMKFAPRLSLDAVTGKDLSFGPVQEVYIANLNNFGQEQQEHFIGLGSDVNVPWLGKMGMNLYARYSAKNFGNDDESSWNGYQFSTNWFKPIYFFENDSFISYQGYWDHMFGADGYSDQANRTTSGGQTYHGIYWHSDRFSAGYGLKYFYDTYGMKDGAELYPTGPLQETTGFGHYFAIIYKI
;
A
#
# COMPACT_ATOMS: atom_id res chain seq x y z
N MET A 1 31.86 3.20 -23.57
CA MET A 1 30.76 4.19 -23.34
C MET A 1 29.45 3.38 -23.36
N LYS A 2 29.03 2.84 -22.22
CA LYS A 2 27.89 1.91 -22.09
C LYS A 2 26.69 2.68 -21.57
N LYS A 3 25.60 2.46 -22.22
CA LYS A 3 24.30 3.09 -22.11
C LYS A 3 23.76 3.11 -20.67
N LEU A 4 23.74 4.30 -20.06
CA LEU A 4 23.14 4.61 -18.77
C LEU A 4 21.66 5.02 -18.91
N GLY A 5 20.97 4.54 -19.91
CA GLY A 5 19.72 5.14 -20.36
C GLY A 5 18.41 4.39 -20.01
N LEU A 6 18.45 3.22 -19.36
CA LEU A 6 17.24 2.36 -19.25
C LEU A 6 16.96 1.80 -17.86
N ILE A 7 17.58 2.34 -16.83
CA ILE A 7 17.33 1.91 -15.44
C ILE A 7 16.23 2.76 -14.76
N SER A 8 15.49 3.57 -15.51
CA SER A 8 14.64 4.60 -14.93
C SER A 8 13.36 4.10 -14.27
N ALA A 9 12.81 2.94 -14.60
CA ALA A 9 11.58 2.44 -13.97
C ALA A 9 11.84 1.57 -12.73
N ALA A 10 12.94 0.84 -12.72
CA ALA A 10 13.34 0.06 -11.54
C ALA A 10 14.15 0.89 -10.52
N LEU A 11 14.66 2.03 -10.92
CA LEU A 11 15.51 2.94 -10.12
C LEU A 11 14.75 3.74 -9.06
N PHE A 12 13.45 3.50 -8.93
CA PHE A 12 12.63 4.23 -7.98
C PHE A 12 13.04 3.99 -6.52
N ALA A 13 13.66 2.87 -6.22
CA ALA A 13 14.23 2.58 -4.92
C ALA A 13 15.74 2.83 -4.81
N VAL A 14 16.43 3.07 -5.93
CA VAL A 14 17.91 3.10 -5.93
C VAL A 14 18.48 4.52 -6.01
N SER A 15 17.70 5.53 -6.40
CA SER A 15 18.22 6.89 -6.58
C SER A 15 18.45 7.70 -5.30
N SER A 16 18.46 7.07 -4.13
CA SER A 16 18.69 7.77 -2.86
C SER A 16 20.03 7.43 -2.18
N PHE A 17 21.05 7.09 -2.95
CA PHE A 17 22.41 6.89 -2.40
C PHE A 17 23.29 8.14 -2.55
N SER A 18 22.85 9.27 -2.01
CA SER A 18 23.79 10.32 -1.57
C SER A 18 23.12 11.11 -0.47
N ALA A 19 23.55 10.86 0.75
CA ALA A 19 23.32 11.77 1.87
C ALA A 19 24.19 13.03 1.65
N ASN A 20 23.82 13.82 0.64
CA ASN A 20 24.29 15.18 0.50
C ASN A 20 23.10 16.06 0.82
N ALA A 21 23.27 17.04 1.72
CA ALA A 21 22.34 18.13 1.89
C ALA A 21 21.96 18.65 0.50
N VAL A 22 20.70 18.46 0.11
CA VAL A 22 20.24 18.88 -1.21
C VAL A 22 20.05 20.39 -1.11
N GLU A 23 20.88 21.14 -1.83
CA GLU A 23 20.60 22.56 -2.08
C GLU A 23 19.16 22.71 -2.57
N PRO A 24 18.42 23.73 -2.17
CA PRO A 24 17.07 23.97 -2.66
C PRO A 24 17.08 23.93 -4.18
N LYS A 25 16.31 23.01 -4.79
CA LYS A 25 16.29 22.84 -6.23
C LYS A 25 15.70 24.11 -6.83
N GLU A 26 16.48 24.82 -7.68
CA GLU A 26 15.95 25.94 -8.48
C GLU A 26 14.78 25.49 -9.38
N ASP A 27 14.75 24.21 -9.77
CA ASP A 27 13.68 23.58 -10.53
C ASP A 27 13.01 22.46 -9.70
N VAL A 28 11.78 22.68 -9.28
CA VAL A 28 10.98 21.71 -8.53
C VAL A 28 10.65 20.45 -9.34
N HIS A 29 10.74 20.53 -10.69
CA HIS A 29 10.50 19.44 -11.61
C HIS A 29 11.74 18.60 -11.93
N ALA A 30 12.92 18.98 -11.45
CA ALA A 30 14.17 18.25 -11.72
C ALA A 30 14.19 16.80 -11.21
N GLY A 31 13.25 16.43 -10.34
CA GLY A 31 13.08 15.08 -9.80
C GLY A 31 11.83 14.35 -10.27
N ASP A 32 11.16 14.86 -11.32
CA ASP A 32 9.93 14.26 -11.81
C ASP A 32 10.16 12.88 -12.42
N TYR A 33 9.21 12.00 -12.16
CA TYR A 33 9.16 10.64 -12.69
C TYR A 33 7.74 10.11 -12.68
N LYS A 34 7.48 9.11 -13.49
CA LYS A 34 6.22 8.37 -13.50
C LYS A 34 6.44 6.92 -13.90
N TRP A 35 5.56 6.06 -13.42
CA TRP A 35 5.51 4.65 -13.81
C TRP A 35 4.08 4.15 -13.74
N MET A 36 3.79 3.11 -14.50
CA MET A 36 2.53 2.39 -14.49
C MET A 36 2.76 0.93 -14.82
N GLN A 37 1.96 0.05 -14.22
CA GLN A 37 2.03 -1.38 -14.48
C GLN A 37 0.66 -2.03 -14.32
N PHE A 38 0.51 -3.20 -14.94
CA PHE A 38 -0.64 -4.07 -14.77
C PHE A 38 -0.19 -5.37 -14.11
N ASN A 39 -0.84 -5.73 -13.03
CA ASN A 39 -0.54 -6.87 -12.20
C ASN A 39 -1.71 -7.88 -12.31
N LEU A 40 -1.44 -9.08 -12.86
CA LEU A 40 -2.35 -10.20 -12.72
C LEU A 40 -2.02 -10.88 -11.40
N MET A 41 -2.97 -10.78 -10.47
CA MET A 41 -2.82 -11.25 -9.10
C MET A 41 -3.66 -12.50 -8.87
N HIS A 42 -3.10 -13.48 -8.15
CA HIS A 42 -3.84 -14.60 -7.60
C HIS A 42 -3.58 -14.70 -6.10
N THR A 43 -4.66 -14.74 -5.30
CA THR A 43 -4.56 -14.79 -3.84
C THR A 43 -5.21 -16.03 -3.27
N ILE A 44 -4.66 -16.51 -2.18
CA ILE A 44 -5.18 -17.62 -1.39
C ILE A 44 -5.19 -17.19 0.06
N ASP A 45 -6.27 -17.46 0.78
CA ASP A 45 -6.47 -17.15 2.21
C ASP A 45 -6.33 -15.66 2.57
N GLN A 46 -6.74 -14.77 1.66
CA GLN A 46 -6.81 -13.34 1.97
C GLN A 46 -7.87 -13.09 3.05
N LYS A 47 -7.53 -12.27 4.04
CA LYS A 47 -8.45 -11.89 5.12
C LYS A 47 -9.13 -10.52 4.82
N PRO A 48 -10.37 -10.33 5.29
CA PRO A 48 -11.22 -11.28 6.02
C PRO A 48 -11.92 -12.27 5.08
N HIS A 49 -12.27 -13.43 5.62
CA HIS A 49 -13.18 -14.37 4.97
C HIS A 49 -13.93 -15.20 6.02
N ASN A 50 -14.99 -15.91 5.61
CA ASN A 50 -15.68 -16.85 6.46
C ASN A 50 -14.77 -18.01 6.84
N VAL A 51 -14.74 -18.39 8.12
CA VAL A 51 -13.88 -19.46 8.65
C VAL A 51 -14.05 -20.78 7.87
N ASP A 52 -15.29 -21.11 7.48
CA ASP A 52 -15.62 -22.36 6.83
C ASP A 52 -15.40 -22.39 5.29
N GLU A 53 -15.19 -21.22 4.67
CA GLU A 53 -15.18 -21.12 3.19
C GLU A 53 -13.78 -20.87 2.63
N GLY A 54 -12.90 -20.18 3.38
CA GLY A 54 -11.64 -19.70 2.84
C GLY A 54 -11.82 -18.62 1.79
N TYR A 55 -10.73 -18.19 1.16
CA TYR A 55 -10.74 -17.18 0.11
C TYR A 55 -9.70 -17.49 -0.97
N LYS A 56 -10.15 -17.48 -2.24
CA LYS A 56 -9.25 -17.48 -3.40
C LYS A 56 -9.80 -16.52 -4.43
N ASP A 57 -8.93 -15.68 -4.96
CA ASP A 57 -9.34 -14.73 -5.99
C ASP A 57 -8.25 -14.56 -7.06
N THR A 58 -8.69 -14.24 -8.27
CA THR A 58 -7.82 -13.77 -9.34
C THR A 58 -8.33 -12.42 -9.80
N TYR A 59 -7.50 -11.39 -9.67
CA TYR A 59 -7.86 -10.02 -9.99
C TYR A 59 -6.80 -9.32 -10.83
N LEU A 60 -7.22 -8.28 -11.51
CA LEU A 60 -6.35 -7.38 -12.25
C LEU A 60 -6.16 -6.10 -11.43
N GLU A 61 -4.92 -5.74 -11.20
CA GLU A 61 -4.55 -4.47 -10.59
C GLU A 61 -3.84 -3.58 -11.61
N MET A 62 -4.30 -2.35 -11.75
CA MET A 62 -3.55 -1.29 -12.41
C MET A 62 -2.88 -0.44 -11.34
N GLU A 63 -1.58 -0.46 -11.29
CA GLU A 63 -0.76 0.24 -10.30
C GLU A 63 0.06 1.35 -10.96
N PHE A 64 0.12 2.51 -10.32
CA PHE A 64 0.82 3.67 -10.84
C PHE A 64 1.41 4.53 -9.74
N GLY A 65 2.42 5.29 -10.08
CA GLY A 65 3.01 6.26 -9.17
C GLY A 65 3.90 7.25 -9.88
N GLY A 66 4.33 8.23 -9.13
CA GLY A 66 5.19 9.26 -9.68
C GLY A 66 5.41 10.44 -8.76
N ARG A 67 6.25 11.34 -9.25
CA ARG A 67 6.44 12.66 -8.66
C ARG A 67 6.31 13.70 -9.77
N SER A 68 5.64 14.78 -9.50
CA SER A 68 5.64 15.96 -10.35
C SER A 68 5.64 17.21 -9.49
N GLY A 69 6.77 17.93 -9.54
CA GLY A 69 7.02 19.13 -8.78
C GLY A 69 6.80 18.95 -7.27
N TYR A 70 5.75 19.55 -6.76
CA TYR A 70 5.40 19.54 -5.34
C TYR A 70 4.78 18.23 -4.86
N PHE A 71 4.26 17.40 -5.77
CA PHE A 71 3.48 16.22 -5.43
C PHE A 71 4.24 14.93 -5.72
N ASP A 72 4.18 14.04 -4.76
CA ASP A 72 4.49 12.62 -4.89
C ASP A 72 3.16 11.86 -4.78
N PHE A 73 2.94 10.84 -5.62
CA PHE A 73 1.69 10.10 -5.61
C PHE A 73 1.88 8.65 -5.92
N TYR A 74 1.03 7.86 -5.32
CA TYR A 74 0.90 6.42 -5.53
C TYR A 74 -0.58 6.07 -5.60
N GLY A 75 -0.93 5.09 -6.39
CA GLY A 75 -2.28 4.58 -6.44
C GLY A 75 -2.38 3.26 -7.18
N TYR A 76 -3.49 2.58 -6.94
CA TYR A 76 -3.87 1.40 -7.71
C TYR A 76 -5.39 1.26 -7.81
N VAL A 77 -5.82 0.50 -8.81
CA VAL A 77 -7.20 0.09 -9.01
C VAL A 77 -7.22 -1.41 -9.18
N ASP A 78 -7.95 -2.10 -8.31
CA ASP A 78 -8.22 -3.52 -8.38
C ASP A 78 -9.55 -3.77 -9.07
N VAL A 79 -9.58 -4.75 -9.97
CA VAL A 79 -10.80 -5.34 -10.53
C VAL A 79 -10.83 -6.80 -10.09
N PHE A 80 -11.66 -7.09 -9.09
CA PHE A 80 -11.73 -8.39 -8.45
C PHE A 80 -12.50 -9.43 -9.28
N ASP A 81 -12.26 -10.69 -8.95
CA ASP A 81 -12.98 -11.86 -9.46
C ASP A 81 -13.11 -11.91 -11.00
N ILE A 82 -12.03 -11.59 -11.71
CA ILE A 82 -12.01 -11.64 -13.18
C ILE A 82 -12.24 -13.04 -13.74
N THR A 83 -12.14 -14.08 -12.92
CA THR A 83 -12.40 -15.49 -13.28
C THR A 83 -13.81 -15.95 -12.93
N ASN A 84 -14.61 -15.10 -12.31
CA ASN A 84 -15.97 -15.39 -11.84
C ASN A 84 -16.01 -16.64 -10.96
N SER A 85 -15.14 -16.71 -9.96
CA SER A 85 -14.97 -17.86 -9.08
C SER A 85 -15.87 -17.81 -7.87
N SER A 86 -16.65 -18.86 -7.63
CA SER A 86 -17.48 -18.97 -6.42
C SER A 86 -16.68 -19.04 -5.10
N SER A 87 -15.35 -19.20 -5.17
CA SER A 87 -14.48 -19.14 -4.00
C SER A 87 -14.00 -17.72 -3.66
N SER A 88 -14.33 -16.73 -4.50
CA SER A 88 -14.05 -15.33 -4.19
C SER A 88 -15.14 -14.74 -3.31
N THR A 89 -14.78 -14.03 -2.24
CA THR A 89 -15.75 -13.25 -1.43
C THR A 89 -16.30 -12.06 -2.20
N LYS A 90 -15.76 -11.77 -3.39
CA LYS A 90 -16.24 -10.71 -4.29
C LYS A 90 -17.17 -11.26 -5.38
N HIS A 91 -17.39 -12.58 -5.40
CA HIS A 91 -18.31 -13.22 -6.33
C HIS A 91 -19.72 -12.65 -6.13
N GLU A 92 -20.42 -12.40 -7.23
CA GLU A 92 -21.76 -11.78 -7.26
C GLU A 92 -21.83 -10.30 -6.77
N THR A 93 -20.91 -9.86 -5.91
CA THR A 93 -20.92 -8.45 -5.45
C THR A 93 -20.19 -7.54 -6.41
N GLY A 94 -19.44 -8.12 -7.34
CA GLY A 94 -18.53 -7.42 -8.23
C GLY A 94 -17.51 -6.64 -7.39
N GLY A 95 -16.53 -6.07 -7.97
CA GLY A 95 -15.77 -5.26 -7.08
C GLY A 95 -14.63 -4.56 -7.77
N MET A 96 -14.64 -3.28 -7.59
CA MET A 96 -13.48 -2.44 -7.79
C MET A 96 -13.08 -1.84 -6.46
N PHE A 97 -11.79 -1.76 -6.25
CA PHE A 97 -11.24 -0.99 -5.15
C PHE A 97 -10.16 -0.07 -5.72
N MET A 98 -10.12 1.16 -5.23
CA MET A 98 -9.09 2.12 -5.60
C MET A 98 -8.42 2.66 -4.34
N LYS A 99 -7.10 2.69 -4.34
CA LYS A 99 -6.29 3.46 -3.40
C LYS A 99 -5.61 4.60 -4.15
N PHE A 100 -5.66 5.80 -3.57
CA PHE A 100 -4.92 6.96 -4.08
C PHE A 100 -4.27 7.72 -2.92
N ALA A 101 -2.96 7.83 -2.95
CA ALA A 101 -2.14 8.36 -1.87
C ALA A 101 -1.23 9.50 -2.37
N PRO A 102 -1.75 10.73 -2.54
CA PRO A 102 -0.93 11.89 -2.86
C PRO A 102 -0.25 12.44 -1.61
N ARG A 103 1.00 12.90 -1.77
CA ARG A 103 1.77 13.59 -0.73
C ARG A 103 2.26 14.93 -1.27
N LEU A 104 2.11 15.99 -0.51
CA LEU A 104 2.62 17.33 -0.81
C LEU A 104 3.95 17.54 -0.10
N SER A 105 5.04 17.70 -0.85
CA SER A 105 6.38 17.95 -0.31
C SER A 105 6.48 19.31 0.37
N LEU A 106 6.77 19.33 1.65
CA LEU A 106 7.00 20.57 2.41
C LEU A 106 8.36 21.19 2.06
N ASP A 107 9.34 20.37 1.71
CA ASP A 107 10.65 20.82 1.22
C ASP A 107 10.47 21.61 -0.08
N ALA A 108 9.75 21.08 -1.04
CA ALA A 108 9.47 21.74 -2.31
C ALA A 108 8.63 23.02 -2.13
N VAL A 109 7.57 22.98 -1.30
CA VAL A 109 6.67 24.13 -1.07
C VAL A 109 7.39 25.27 -0.36
N THR A 110 8.25 24.96 0.61
CA THR A 110 8.97 25.99 1.38
C THR A 110 10.26 26.45 0.71
N GLY A 111 10.77 25.69 -0.28
CA GLY A 111 12.09 25.90 -0.88
C GLY A 111 13.24 25.68 0.12
N LYS A 112 12.98 24.93 1.19
CA LYS A 112 13.98 24.65 2.24
C LYS A 112 14.21 23.16 2.34
N ASP A 113 15.44 22.78 2.66
CA ASP A 113 15.79 21.44 3.07
C ASP A 113 15.30 21.23 4.52
N LEU A 114 14.29 20.36 4.68
CA LEU A 114 13.72 19.98 5.97
C LEU A 114 14.25 18.61 6.45
N SER A 115 15.27 18.06 5.77
CA SER A 115 15.89 16.79 6.17
C SER A 115 16.57 16.89 7.52
N PHE A 116 16.52 15.79 8.28
CA PHE A 116 17.25 15.69 9.56
C PHE A 116 17.48 14.22 9.92
N GLY A 117 18.69 13.88 10.35
CA GLY A 117 19.04 12.51 10.68
C GLY A 117 18.74 11.54 9.52
N PRO A 118 17.93 10.49 9.71
CA PRO A 118 17.54 9.58 8.63
C PRO A 118 16.39 10.10 7.77
N VAL A 119 15.69 11.16 8.16
CA VAL A 119 14.59 11.76 7.41
C VAL A 119 15.14 12.55 6.24
N GLN A 120 14.69 12.24 5.03
CA GLN A 120 15.16 12.80 3.77
C GLN A 120 14.21 13.86 3.20
N GLU A 121 12.93 13.71 3.44
CA GLU A 121 11.90 14.65 2.97
C GLU A 121 10.66 14.54 3.86
N VAL A 122 9.92 15.64 4.01
CA VAL A 122 8.71 15.72 4.84
C VAL A 122 7.51 16.12 4.00
N TYR A 123 6.33 15.54 4.29
CA TYR A 123 5.13 15.71 3.50
C TYR A 123 3.89 16.01 4.36
N ILE A 124 2.94 16.74 3.78
CA ILE A 124 1.54 16.54 4.13
C ILE A 124 1.08 15.33 3.32
N ALA A 125 0.71 14.28 4.01
CA ALA A 125 0.31 13.03 3.38
C ALA A 125 -1.20 12.85 3.41
N ASN A 126 -1.74 12.37 2.29
CA ASN A 126 -3.14 12.01 2.16
C ASN A 126 -3.23 10.59 1.59
N LEU A 127 -4.25 9.85 2.00
CA LEU A 127 -4.57 8.52 1.49
C LEU A 127 -6.08 8.42 1.37
N ASN A 128 -6.56 7.91 0.24
CA ASN A 128 -7.98 7.70 0.00
C ASN A 128 -8.20 6.26 -0.46
N ASN A 129 -9.13 5.60 0.18
CA ASN A 129 -9.61 4.27 -0.17
C ASN A 129 -11.04 4.38 -0.67
N PHE A 130 -11.32 3.81 -1.84
CA PHE A 130 -12.64 3.80 -2.46
C PHE A 130 -13.02 2.36 -2.80
N GLY A 131 -13.94 1.81 -2.05
CA GLY A 131 -14.62 0.55 -2.31
C GLY A 131 -16.11 0.80 -2.50
N GLN A 132 -16.87 -0.26 -2.71
CA GLN A 132 -18.31 -0.17 -2.97
C GLN A 132 -19.07 0.37 -1.74
N GLU A 133 -18.84 -0.19 -0.56
CA GLU A 133 -19.49 0.19 0.71
C GLU A 133 -18.48 0.67 1.76
N GLN A 134 -17.22 0.86 1.35
CA GLN A 134 -16.15 1.38 2.19
C GLN A 134 -15.47 2.55 1.49
N GLN A 135 -15.49 3.71 2.16
CA GLN A 135 -14.73 4.89 1.73
C GLN A 135 -14.04 5.51 2.94
N GLU A 136 -12.75 5.66 2.84
CA GLU A 136 -11.94 6.21 3.92
C GLU A 136 -11.01 7.28 3.38
N HIS A 137 -10.86 8.34 4.14
CA HIS A 137 -9.97 9.45 3.84
C HIS A 137 -9.01 9.65 5.02
N PHE A 138 -7.75 9.74 4.72
CA PHE A 138 -6.70 9.89 5.71
C PHE A 138 -5.91 11.17 5.41
N ILE A 139 -5.59 11.93 6.43
CA ILE A 139 -4.72 13.10 6.33
C ILE A 139 -3.73 13.10 7.48
N GLY A 140 -2.49 13.47 7.20
CA GLY A 140 -1.46 13.49 8.23
C GLY A 140 -0.11 13.95 7.73
N LEU A 141 0.91 13.50 8.43
CA LEU A 141 2.30 13.78 8.11
C LEU A 141 2.96 12.54 7.50
N GLY A 142 3.78 12.76 6.51
CA GLY A 142 4.59 11.75 5.87
C GLY A 142 6.07 12.13 5.82
N SER A 143 6.90 11.14 5.65
CA SER A 143 8.34 11.32 5.44
C SER A 143 8.92 10.20 4.60
N ASP A 144 9.98 10.51 3.88
CA ASP A 144 10.91 9.53 3.34
C ASP A 144 12.06 9.37 4.32
N VAL A 145 12.30 8.15 4.77
CA VAL A 145 13.29 7.84 5.80
C VAL A 145 14.31 6.86 5.26
N ASN A 146 15.59 7.16 5.39
CA ASN A 146 16.66 6.25 5.00
C ASN A 146 16.95 5.27 6.15
N VAL A 147 16.51 4.03 5.97
CA VAL A 147 16.67 2.96 6.97
C VAL A 147 17.89 2.11 6.61
N PRO A 148 18.81 1.86 7.56
CA PRO A 148 19.96 0.98 7.32
C PRO A 148 19.53 -0.35 6.69
N TRP A 149 20.24 -0.79 5.66
CA TRP A 149 20.02 -1.96 4.84
C TRP A 149 18.80 -1.88 3.91
N LEU A 150 17.61 -1.47 4.40
CA LEU A 150 16.41 -1.38 3.56
C LEU A 150 16.47 -0.21 2.56
N GLY A 151 17.17 0.87 2.91
CA GLY A 151 17.23 2.08 2.12
C GLY A 151 16.05 3.02 2.39
N LYS A 152 15.57 3.68 1.37
CA LYS A 152 14.46 4.63 1.49
C LYS A 152 13.15 3.91 1.79
N MET A 153 12.47 4.35 2.84
CA MET A 153 11.14 3.90 3.22
C MET A 153 10.19 5.11 3.29
N GLY A 154 9.00 4.96 2.73
CA GLY A 154 7.91 5.89 3.01
C GLY A 154 7.33 5.58 4.38
N MET A 155 7.13 6.60 5.23
CA MET A 155 6.48 6.47 6.54
C MET A 155 5.46 7.57 6.69
N ASN A 156 4.22 7.21 7.03
CA ASN A 156 3.14 8.17 7.15
C ASN A 156 2.32 7.89 8.42
N LEU A 157 1.89 8.94 9.08
CA LEU A 157 0.97 8.89 10.21
C LEU A 157 -0.25 9.75 9.91
N TYR A 158 -1.41 9.13 9.93
CA TYR A 158 -2.67 9.70 9.51
C TYR A 158 -3.71 9.75 10.62
N ALA A 159 -4.58 10.76 10.61
CA ALA A 159 -5.92 10.69 11.18
C ALA A 159 -6.87 10.10 10.12
N ARG A 160 -7.77 9.21 10.53
CA ARG A 160 -8.71 8.49 9.66
C ARG A 160 -10.10 9.11 9.74
N TYR A 161 -10.68 9.43 8.59
CA TYR A 161 -12.08 9.79 8.43
C TYR A 161 -12.80 8.65 7.69
N SER A 162 -13.81 8.08 8.31
CA SER A 162 -14.64 7.01 7.76
C SER A 162 -15.85 7.64 7.07
N ALA A 163 -15.83 7.78 5.74
CA ALA A 163 -16.96 8.34 5.00
C ALA A 163 -18.08 7.31 4.81
N LYS A 164 -17.69 6.05 4.51
CA LYS A 164 -18.57 4.88 4.46
C LYS A 164 -17.87 3.68 5.09
N ASN A 165 -18.58 2.87 5.82
CA ASN A 165 -18.09 1.66 6.44
C ASN A 165 -19.23 0.63 6.66
N PHE A 166 -19.83 0.17 5.55
CA PHE A 166 -20.88 -0.86 5.58
C PHE A 166 -22.07 -0.55 6.50
N GLY A 167 -22.41 0.75 6.68
CA GLY A 167 -23.49 1.19 7.57
C GLY A 167 -23.14 1.13 9.06
N ASN A 168 -21.86 1.01 9.41
CA ASN A 168 -21.44 1.03 10.82
C ASN A 168 -21.52 2.42 11.44
N ASP A 169 -21.60 2.48 12.77
CA ASP A 169 -21.79 3.72 13.54
C ASP A 169 -20.68 4.77 13.39
N ASP A 170 -19.50 4.37 12.85
CA ASP A 170 -18.40 5.31 12.58
C ASP A 170 -18.48 6.00 11.22
N GLU A 171 -19.51 5.75 10.43
CA GLU A 171 -19.68 6.46 9.16
C GLU A 171 -19.83 7.97 9.37
N SER A 172 -19.24 8.72 8.44
CA SER A 172 -19.21 10.19 8.46
C SER A 172 -18.51 10.78 9.69
N SER A 173 -17.54 10.08 10.25
CA SER A 173 -16.81 10.52 11.45
C SER A 173 -15.31 10.31 11.37
N TRP A 174 -14.58 11.07 12.19
CA TRP A 174 -13.16 10.80 12.44
C TRP A 174 -13.05 9.67 13.46
N ASN A 175 -12.35 8.60 13.09
CA ASN A 175 -12.23 7.44 13.97
C ASN A 175 -10.86 6.76 13.84
N GLY A 176 -10.01 7.05 14.80
CA GLY A 176 -8.68 6.47 14.92
C GLY A 176 -7.63 7.07 14.00
N TYR A 177 -6.51 6.38 13.98
CA TYR A 177 -5.29 6.76 13.28
C TYR A 177 -4.77 5.57 12.48
N GLN A 178 -3.91 5.83 11.49
CA GLN A 178 -3.18 4.80 10.78
C GLN A 178 -1.71 5.19 10.64
N PHE A 179 -0.82 4.26 10.98
CA PHE A 179 0.58 4.28 10.57
C PHE A 179 0.74 3.42 9.34
N SER A 180 1.42 3.96 8.31
CA SER A 180 1.72 3.23 7.08
C SER A 180 3.19 3.38 6.73
N THR A 181 3.82 2.29 6.33
CA THR A 181 5.18 2.32 5.80
C THR A 181 5.32 1.36 4.64
N ASN A 182 6.23 1.66 3.72
CA ASN A 182 6.53 0.82 2.57
C ASN A 182 8.02 0.83 2.26
N TRP A 183 8.49 -0.24 1.61
CA TRP A 183 9.87 -0.40 1.19
C TRP A 183 9.99 -1.15 -0.11
N PHE A 184 11.07 -0.87 -0.84
CA PHE A 184 11.49 -1.59 -2.01
C PHE A 184 13.01 -1.70 -2.00
N LYS A 185 13.54 -2.93 -1.97
CA LYS A 185 14.98 -3.21 -1.88
C LYS A 185 15.41 -4.20 -2.94
N PRO A 186 16.13 -3.79 -4.00
CA PRO A 186 16.86 -4.74 -4.83
C PRO A 186 17.91 -5.46 -3.98
N ILE A 187 17.92 -6.79 -4.05
CA ILE A 187 18.80 -7.63 -3.23
C ILE A 187 19.79 -8.44 -4.05
N TYR A 188 19.50 -8.67 -5.34
CA TYR A 188 20.40 -9.38 -6.24
C TYR A 188 20.22 -8.92 -7.68
N PHE A 189 21.32 -8.72 -8.40
CA PHE A 189 21.33 -8.33 -9.81
C PHE A 189 21.98 -9.45 -10.64
N PHE A 190 21.33 -9.82 -11.75
CA PHE A 190 21.82 -10.78 -12.72
C PHE A 190 22.62 -10.07 -13.82
N GLU A 191 23.43 -10.83 -14.58
CA GLU A 191 24.25 -10.31 -15.69
C GLU A 191 23.41 -9.72 -16.84
N ASN A 192 22.16 -10.11 -16.96
CA ASN A 192 21.21 -9.64 -17.99
C ASN A 192 20.38 -8.44 -17.55
N ASP A 193 20.84 -7.69 -16.55
CA ASP A 193 20.18 -6.51 -15.97
C ASP A 193 18.84 -6.80 -15.27
N SER A 194 18.40 -8.07 -15.21
CA SER A 194 17.28 -8.44 -14.34
C SER A 194 17.72 -8.49 -12.88
N PHE A 195 16.76 -8.41 -11.95
CA PHE A 195 17.10 -8.41 -10.52
C PHE A 195 16.01 -9.03 -9.67
N ILE A 196 16.36 -9.38 -8.44
CA ILE A 196 15.43 -9.78 -7.38
C ILE A 196 15.28 -8.60 -6.42
N SER A 197 14.02 -8.30 -6.04
CA SER A 197 13.74 -7.36 -4.96
C SER A 197 13.08 -8.04 -3.76
N TYR A 198 13.30 -7.45 -2.60
CA TYR A 198 12.45 -7.59 -1.42
C TYR A 198 11.63 -6.30 -1.28
N GLN A 199 10.32 -6.43 -1.25
CA GLN A 199 9.42 -5.28 -1.17
C GLN A 199 8.22 -5.56 -0.27
N GLY A 200 7.63 -4.51 0.26
CA GLY A 200 6.48 -4.70 1.11
C GLY A 200 5.95 -3.40 1.71
N TYR A 201 4.98 -3.60 2.60
CA TYR A 201 4.39 -2.52 3.37
C TYR A 201 3.85 -3.03 4.71
N TRP A 202 3.60 -2.10 5.62
CA TRP A 202 2.87 -2.33 6.85
C TRP A 202 1.91 -1.18 7.08
N ASP A 203 0.63 -1.52 7.22
CA ASP A 203 -0.45 -0.62 7.62
C ASP A 203 -0.96 -1.06 8.99
N HIS A 204 -0.99 -0.15 9.95
CA HIS A 204 -1.46 -0.37 11.31
C HIS A 204 -2.47 0.70 11.69
N MET A 205 -3.70 0.31 11.87
CA MET A 205 -4.78 1.14 12.40
C MET A 205 -4.81 1.02 13.93
N PHE A 206 -4.99 2.13 14.63
CA PHE A 206 -5.04 2.17 16.09
C PHE A 206 -5.86 3.35 16.62
N GLY A 207 -6.26 3.26 17.88
CA GLY A 207 -6.99 4.33 18.55
C GLY A 207 -8.37 4.61 17.94
N ALA A 208 -8.96 3.62 17.25
CA ALA A 208 -10.36 3.69 16.89
C ALA A 208 -11.21 3.61 18.16
N ASP A 209 -12.32 4.33 18.20
CA ASP A 209 -13.30 4.15 19.27
C ASP A 209 -13.78 2.71 19.22
N GLY A 210 -13.61 2.01 20.35
CA GLY A 210 -14.22 0.71 20.50
C GLY A 210 -15.71 0.91 20.41
N TYR A 211 -16.30 0.27 19.43
CA TYR A 211 -17.75 0.18 19.37
C TYR A 211 -18.21 -0.60 20.60
N SER A 212 -18.48 0.12 21.68
CA SER A 212 -18.78 -0.47 23.00
C SER A 212 -19.93 -1.49 22.95
N ASP A 213 -20.71 -1.42 21.87
CA ASP A 213 -21.88 -2.26 21.65
C ASP A 213 -21.65 -3.36 20.60
N GLN A 214 -20.47 -3.39 19.96
CA GLN A 214 -20.16 -4.37 18.91
C GLN A 214 -18.99 -5.29 19.32
N ALA A 215 -19.33 -6.45 19.86
CA ALA A 215 -18.36 -7.46 20.30
C ALA A 215 -17.43 -7.98 19.19
N ASN A 216 -17.75 -7.67 17.93
CA ASN A 216 -16.99 -8.06 16.74
C ASN A 216 -15.97 -7.01 16.27
N ARG A 217 -15.75 -5.92 17.03
CA ARG A 217 -14.82 -4.85 16.67
C ARG A 217 -13.65 -4.76 17.65
N THR A 218 -12.52 -4.26 17.12
CA THR A 218 -11.31 -3.94 17.87
C THR A 218 -10.93 -2.48 17.68
N THR A 219 -10.15 -1.94 18.61
CA THR A 219 -9.63 -0.56 18.54
C THR A 219 -8.37 -0.43 17.70
N SER A 220 -7.82 -1.56 17.26
CA SER A 220 -6.62 -1.61 16.43
C SER A 220 -6.61 -2.87 15.57
N GLY A 221 -5.87 -2.82 14.49
CA GLY A 221 -5.67 -3.94 13.59
C GLY A 221 -4.76 -3.52 12.43
N GLY A 222 -4.47 -4.44 11.54
CA GLY A 222 -3.63 -4.08 10.41
C GLY A 222 -3.16 -5.25 9.58
N GLN A 223 -2.17 -4.96 8.75
CA GLN A 223 -1.61 -5.94 7.83
C GLN A 223 -0.18 -5.58 7.45
N THR A 224 0.63 -6.58 7.23
CA THR A 224 1.97 -6.41 6.66
C THR A 224 2.18 -7.36 5.49
N TYR A 225 2.81 -6.87 4.44
CA TYR A 225 3.10 -7.61 3.22
C TYR A 225 4.60 -7.73 2.99
N HIS A 226 5.05 -8.91 2.65
CA HIS A 226 6.45 -9.22 2.36
C HIS A 226 6.54 -9.99 1.05
N GLY A 227 7.10 -9.38 0.03
CA GLY A 227 7.19 -9.94 -1.31
C GLY A 227 8.61 -10.11 -1.80
N ILE A 228 8.86 -11.20 -2.52
CA ILE A 228 10.08 -11.45 -3.28
C ILE A 228 9.70 -11.49 -4.75
N TYR A 229 10.33 -10.64 -5.54
CA TYR A 229 10.00 -10.47 -6.96
C TYR A 229 11.24 -10.51 -7.83
N TRP A 230 11.14 -11.23 -8.93
CA TRP A 230 12.06 -11.10 -10.05
C TRP A 230 11.56 -9.99 -10.99
N HIS A 231 12.47 -9.17 -11.48
CA HIS A 231 12.20 -8.06 -12.39
C HIS A 231 13.08 -8.15 -13.63
N SER A 232 12.47 -7.97 -14.79
CA SER A 232 13.14 -7.64 -16.04
C SER A 232 12.67 -6.28 -16.52
N ASP A 233 13.05 -5.89 -17.73
CA ASP A 233 12.69 -4.62 -18.34
C ASP A 233 11.17 -4.37 -18.30
N ARG A 234 10.38 -5.31 -18.85
CA ARG A 234 8.94 -5.18 -19.02
C ARG A 234 8.10 -6.10 -18.14
N PHE A 235 8.70 -7.10 -17.54
CA PHE A 235 7.98 -8.09 -16.75
C PHE A 235 8.55 -8.21 -15.36
N SER A 236 7.67 -8.55 -14.43
CA SER A 236 8.05 -9.04 -13.12
C SER A 236 7.16 -10.22 -12.75
N ALA A 237 7.68 -11.10 -11.91
CA ALA A 237 6.90 -12.17 -11.32
C ALA A 237 7.35 -12.37 -9.87
N GLY A 238 6.41 -12.66 -9.00
CA GLY A 238 6.75 -12.79 -7.60
C GLY A 238 5.72 -13.47 -6.74
N TYR A 239 6.16 -13.70 -5.52
CA TYR A 239 5.34 -14.22 -4.44
C TYR A 239 5.40 -13.27 -3.26
N GLY A 240 4.24 -13.03 -2.64
CA GLY A 240 4.08 -12.26 -1.42
C GLY A 240 3.37 -13.05 -0.33
N LEU A 241 3.84 -12.89 0.89
CA LEU A 241 3.20 -13.35 2.10
C LEU A 241 2.65 -12.13 2.84
N LYS A 242 1.35 -12.14 3.12
CA LYS A 242 0.67 -11.08 3.86
C LYS A 242 0.20 -11.63 5.20
N TYR A 243 0.58 -10.97 6.28
CA TYR A 243 0.05 -11.25 7.59
C TYR A 243 -1.00 -10.20 7.95
N PHE A 244 -2.14 -10.65 8.37
CA PHE A 244 -3.27 -9.85 8.84
C PHE A 244 -3.45 -10.05 10.33
N TYR A 245 -3.89 -9.02 11.04
CA TYR A 245 -4.28 -9.09 12.44
C TYR A 245 -5.44 -8.12 12.69
N ASP A 246 -6.58 -8.67 13.10
CA ASP A 246 -7.83 -7.92 13.28
C ASP A 246 -8.06 -6.92 12.14
N THR A 247 -7.87 -7.39 10.90
CA THR A 247 -7.85 -6.49 9.74
C THR A 247 -9.16 -5.73 9.61
N TYR A 248 -9.08 -4.46 9.23
CA TYR A 248 -10.20 -3.50 9.18
C TYR A 248 -10.88 -3.26 10.55
N GLY A 249 -10.19 -3.52 11.66
CA GLY A 249 -10.76 -3.41 13.00
C GLY A 249 -11.84 -4.44 13.30
N MET A 250 -11.86 -5.55 12.57
CA MET A 250 -12.75 -6.68 12.85
C MET A 250 -12.04 -7.68 13.75
N LYS A 251 -12.70 -8.06 14.83
CA LYS A 251 -12.17 -9.02 15.80
C LYS A 251 -12.14 -10.42 15.19
N ASP A 252 -10.99 -11.07 15.28
CA ASP A 252 -10.81 -12.44 14.80
C ASP A 252 -11.74 -13.44 15.48
N GLY A 253 -12.34 -14.34 14.70
CA GLY A 253 -13.27 -15.36 15.18
C GLY A 253 -14.63 -14.81 15.65
N ALA A 254 -14.94 -13.54 15.42
CA ALA A 254 -16.24 -12.98 15.77
C ALA A 254 -17.25 -13.10 14.61
N GLU A 255 -18.55 -13.10 14.97
CA GLU A 255 -19.63 -13.02 13.97
C GLU A 255 -19.61 -11.65 13.27
N LEU A 256 -19.77 -11.63 11.95
CA LEU A 256 -19.83 -10.39 11.19
C LEU A 256 -21.03 -9.52 11.58
N TYR A 257 -22.17 -10.19 11.84
CA TYR A 257 -23.43 -9.60 12.34
C TYR A 257 -24.16 -10.66 13.19
N PRO A 258 -25.14 -10.32 13.99
CA PRO A 258 -25.87 -11.28 14.82
C PRO A 258 -26.33 -12.49 14.02
N THR A 259 -25.92 -13.70 14.42
CA THR A 259 -26.14 -14.97 13.72
C THR A 259 -25.45 -15.09 12.35
N GLY A 260 -24.52 -14.21 12.04
CA GLY A 260 -23.70 -14.28 10.83
C GLY A 260 -22.54 -15.29 10.92
N PRO A 261 -21.83 -15.51 9.82
CA PRO A 261 -20.69 -16.39 9.84
C PRO A 261 -19.54 -15.81 10.65
N LEU A 262 -18.77 -16.68 11.30
CA LEU A 262 -17.52 -16.31 11.95
C LEU A 262 -16.50 -15.85 10.91
N GLN A 263 -15.80 -14.77 11.19
CA GLN A 263 -14.79 -14.22 10.30
C GLN A 263 -13.39 -14.55 10.78
N GLU A 264 -12.56 -15.04 9.87
CA GLU A 264 -11.13 -15.10 10.07
C GLU A 264 -10.51 -13.79 9.55
N THR A 265 -9.99 -12.99 10.48
CA THR A 265 -9.44 -11.66 10.21
C THR A 265 -7.96 -11.57 10.57
N THR A 266 -7.41 -12.62 11.19
CA THR A 266 -6.01 -12.77 11.56
C THR A 266 -5.43 -14.02 10.91
N GLY A 267 -4.22 -13.94 10.38
CA GLY A 267 -3.55 -15.05 9.73
C GLY A 267 -2.78 -14.65 8.50
N PHE A 268 -2.36 -15.63 7.73
CA PHE A 268 -1.56 -15.42 6.53
C PHE A 268 -2.41 -15.54 5.27
N GLY A 269 -2.11 -14.69 4.28
CA GLY A 269 -2.58 -14.80 2.92
C GLY A 269 -1.41 -14.86 1.95
N HIS A 270 -1.58 -15.62 0.87
CA HIS A 270 -0.58 -15.86 -0.15
C HIS A 270 -0.93 -15.12 -1.43
N TYR A 271 0.05 -14.48 -2.05
CA TYR A 271 -0.12 -13.65 -3.23
C TYR A 271 0.88 -14.05 -4.31
N PHE A 272 0.40 -14.33 -5.50
CA PHE A 272 1.18 -14.61 -6.68
C PHE A 272 0.91 -13.52 -7.71
N ALA A 273 1.96 -12.98 -8.32
CA ALA A 273 1.84 -11.89 -9.27
C ALA A 273 2.61 -12.15 -10.55
N ILE A 274 2.00 -11.78 -11.68
CA ILE A 274 2.68 -11.56 -12.95
C ILE A 274 2.39 -10.11 -13.33
N ILE A 275 3.44 -9.34 -13.61
CA ILE A 275 3.38 -7.90 -13.78
C ILE A 275 3.89 -7.53 -15.16
N TYR A 276 3.16 -6.65 -15.85
CA TYR A 276 3.58 -5.99 -17.08
C TYR A 276 3.78 -4.50 -16.83
N LYS A 277 4.99 -4.00 -17.11
CA LYS A 277 5.40 -2.60 -16.94
C LYS A 277 5.30 -1.83 -18.25
N ILE A 278 4.79 -0.60 -18.20
CA ILE A 278 4.62 0.31 -19.33
C ILE A 278 5.68 1.39 -19.32
#